data_fd032664597372efe901b9a149e9579f
#
_entry.id   fd032664597372efe901b9a149e9579f
#
_cell.length_a   1.000
_cell.length_b   1.000
_cell.length_c   1.000
_cell.angle_alpha   90.00
_cell.angle_beta   90.00
_cell.angle_gamma   90.00
#
_symmetry.space_group_name_H-M   'P 1'
#
loop_
_entity.id
_entity.type
_entity.pdbx_description
1 polymer ?
#
loop_
_entity_poly.entity_id
_entity_poly.type
_entity_poly.pdbx_seq_one_letter_code
_entity_poly.pdbx_strand_id
1 'polypeptide(L)'
;GLALMEAREQTVRNNRAWANSDHGIMLRTIQDAVVENNVVAGNARGFFIYDAEYNTLRGNLVIDNLVGVHMWAGSINNKVERNTFISNREQVRYVAARDVEWGGAEGNHWSNYLGWDRDGDGRGDVPYHANDVVDRLSWRHPMMKLLLASPAVQTLRLVGQQFPLLRAPSVVDPNPRMRPDHENWRNWLGKYFPGSR
;
A
#
# COMPACT_ATOMS: atom_id res chain seq x y z
N GLY A 1 -8.09 3.32 -16.94
CA GLY A 1 -7.15 2.41 -16.31
C GLY A 1 -6.53 1.43 -17.29
N LEU A 2 -5.57 0.70 -16.81
CA LEU A 2 -4.92 -0.39 -17.54
C LEU A 2 -5.43 -1.72 -16.98
N ALA A 3 -5.79 -2.67 -17.84
CA ALA A 3 -6.22 -4.00 -17.43
C ALA A 3 -5.41 -5.07 -18.18
N LEU A 4 -4.78 -5.95 -17.42
CA LEU A 4 -4.11 -7.15 -17.93
C LEU A 4 -4.92 -8.36 -17.46
N MET A 5 -5.22 -9.25 -18.39
CA MET A 5 -6.01 -10.45 -18.12
C MET A 5 -5.42 -11.65 -18.83
N GLU A 6 -5.38 -12.79 -18.13
CA GLU A 6 -5.04 -14.10 -18.68
C GLU A 6 -3.71 -14.12 -19.45
N ALA A 7 -2.65 -13.56 -18.85
CA ALA A 7 -1.33 -13.47 -19.47
C ALA A 7 -0.21 -13.85 -18.50
N ARG A 8 0.96 -14.14 -19.05
CA ARG A 8 2.16 -14.46 -18.29
C ARG A 8 3.35 -13.61 -18.73
N GLU A 9 4.33 -13.46 -17.84
CA GLU A 9 5.63 -12.84 -18.13
C GLU A 9 5.51 -11.40 -18.69
N GLN A 10 4.49 -10.68 -18.24
CA GLN A 10 4.24 -9.31 -18.70
C GLN A 10 5.11 -8.30 -17.97
N THR A 11 5.57 -7.29 -18.68
CA THR A 11 6.23 -6.12 -18.08
C THR A 11 5.36 -4.89 -18.23
N VAL A 12 4.96 -4.32 -17.09
CA VAL A 12 4.15 -3.10 -17.00
C VAL A 12 4.98 -2.02 -16.31
N ARG A 13 5.53 -1.09 -17.07
CA ARG A 13 6.44 -0.09 -16.51
C ARG A 13 6.20 1.33 -17.04
N ASN A 14 6.52 2.31 -16.18
CA ASN A 14 6.51 3.74 -16.53
C ASN A 14 5.14 4.25 -17.02
N ASN A 15 4.05 3.58 -16.63
CA ASN A 15 2.70 4.03 -16.95
C ASN A 15 2.19 5.01 -15.91
N ARG A 16 1.20 5.81 -16.32
CA ARG A 16 0.48 6.71 -15.45
C ARG A 16 -1.01 6.42 -15.57
N ALA A 17 -1.59 5.87 -14.53
CA ALA A 17 -3.02 5.54 -14.44
C ALA A 17 -3.66 6.39 -13.34
N TRP A 18 -4.41 7.42 -13.71
CA TRP A 18 -4.99 8.36 -12.75
C TRP A 18 -6.45 8.67 -13.02
N ALA A 19 -7.16 9.06 -11.95
CA ALA A 19 -8.54 9.54 -12.00
C ALA A 19 -9.52 8.57 -12.67
N ASN A 20 -9.28 7.26 -12.52
CA ASN A 20 -10.23 6.26 -13.03
C ASN A 20 -11.30 6.00 -11.97
N SER A 21 -12.54 5.84 -12.44
CA SER A 21 -13.69 5.59 -11.57
C SER A 21 -13.62 4.25 -10.84
N ASP A 22 -12.83 3.29 -11.33
CA ASP A 22 -12.64 2.00 -10.70
C ASP A 22 -11.14 1.70 -10.50
N HIS A 23 -10.48 0.98 -11.40
CA HIS A 23 -9.09 0.55 -11.23
C HIS A 23 -8.08 1.46 -11.97
N GLY A 24 -6.96 1.74 -11.33
CA GLY A 24 -5.79 2.30 -11.99
C GLY A 24 -5.14 1.24 -12.87
N ILE A 25 -4.59 0.19 -12.24
CA ILE A 25 -4.03 -0.98 -12.92
C ILE A 25 -4.67 -2.23 -12.35
N MET A 26 -5.24 -3.07 -13.20
CA MET A 26 -5.84 -4.36 -12.85
C MET A 26 -4.98 -5.50 -13.40
N LEU A 27 -4.68 -6.46 -12.52
CA LEU A 27 -4.04 -7.73 -12.83
C LEU A 27 -5.02 -8.86 -12.50
N ARG A 28 -5.56 -9.51 -13.51
CA ARG A 28 -6.48 -10.63 -13.34
C ARG A 28 -5.94 -11.86 -14.03
N THR A 29 -5.78 -12.96 -13.29
CA THR A 29 -5.25 -14.22 -13.80
C THR A 29 -3.90 -14.01 -14.52
N ILE A 30 -3.00 -13.25 -13.86
CA ILE A 30 -1.67 -12.89 -14.36
C ILE A 30 -0.62 -13.65 -13.57
N GLN A 31 0.38 -14.18 -14.28
CA GLN A 31 1.50 -14.88 -13.66
C GLN A 31 2.85 -14.33 -14.14
N ASP A 32 3.83 -14.34 -13.24
CA ASP A 32 5.23 -14.01 -13.51
C ASP A 32 5.44 -12.60 -14.11
N ALA A 33 4.54 -11.65 -13.81
CA ALA A 33 4.64 -10.30 -14.31
C ALA A 33 5.50 -9.40 -13.42
N VAL A 34 6.16 -8.42 -14.05
CA VAL A 34 6.87 -7.33 -13.39
C VAL A 34 6.12 -6.02 -13.61
N VAL A 35 5.65 -5.42 -12.53
CA VAL A 35 4.91 -4.16 -12.53
C VAL A 35 5.73 -3.11 -11.81
N GLU A 36 6.40 -2.23 -12.56
CA GLU A 36 7.43 -1.36 -11.98
C GLU A 36 7.35 0.10 -12.43
N ASN A 37 7.73 0.99 -11.53
CA ASN A 37 7.87 2.43 -11.79
C ASN A 37 6.62 3.08 -12.41
N ASN A 38 5.44 2.57 -12.07
CA ASN A 38 4.18 3.16 -12.50
C ASN A 38 3.69 4.20 -11.47
N VAL A 39 2.95 5.19 -11.94
CA VAL A 39 2.21 6.14 -11.11
C VAL A 39 0.72 5.79 -11.17
N VAL A 40 0.15 5.51 -10.00
CA VAL A 40 -1.25 5.11 -9.87
C VAL A 40 -1.92 6.04 -8.85
N ALA A 41 -2.68 7.02 -9.34
CA ALA A 41 -3.12 8.16 -8.56
C ALA A 41 -4.63 8.44 -8.67
N GLY A 42 -5.30 8.73 -7.54
CA GLY A 42 -6.68 9.23 -7.56
C GLY A 42 -7.72 8.25 -8.12
N ASN A 43 -7.53 6.95 -7.99
CA ASN A 43 -8.47 5.93 -8.46
C ASN A 43 -9.33 5.39 -7.30
N ALA A 44 -10.44 4.73 -7.60
CA ALA A 44 -11.17 3.99 -6.55
C ALA A 44 -10.30 2.85 -6.00
N ARG A 45 -9.58 2.13 -6.87
CA ARG A 45 -8.53 1.17 -6.50
C ARG A 45 -7.29 1.47 -7.31
N GLY A 46 -6.16 1.68 -6.65
CA GLY A 46 -4.90 1.87 -7.34
C GLY A 46 -4.52 0.62 -8.13
N PHE A 47 -4.09 -0.40 -7.43
CA PHE A 47 -3.92 -1.74 -7.98
C PHE A 47 -5.10 -2.64 -7.56
N PHE A 48 -5.63 -3.40 -8.50
CA PHE A 48 -6.56 -4.50 -8.22
C PHE A 48 -5.93 -5.80 -8.72
N ILE A 49 -5.71 -6.74 -7.81
CA ILE A 49 -4.99 -7.98 -8.07
C ILE A 49 -5.92 -9.14 -7.70
N TYR A 50 -6.28 -9.94 -8.67
CA TYR A 50 -7.22 -11.04 -8.54
C TYR A 50 -6.72 -12.28 -9.25
N ASP A 51 -6.69 -13.41 -8.55
CA ASP A 51 -6.25 -14.69 -9.10
C ASP A 51 -4.91 -14.58 -9.86
N ALA A 52 -3.95 -13.91 -9.24
CA ALA A 52 -2.69 -13.53 -9.85
C ALA A 52 -1.51 -14.03 -8.99
N GLU A 53 -0.53 -14.69 -9.62
CA GLU A 53 0.50 -15.42 -8.92
C GLU A 53 1.91 -15.03 -9.38
N TYR A 54 2.88 -15.10 -8.45
CA TYR A 54 4.30 -14.89 -8.70
C TYR A 54 4.66 -13.55 -9.34
N ASN A 55 3.81 -12.53 -9.16
CA ASN A 55 4.08 -11.21 -9.73
C ASN A 55 4.92 -10.36 -8.78
N THR A 56 5.73 -9.48 -9.34
CA THR A 56 6.52 -8.50 -8.61
C THR A 56 6.02 -7.09 -8.88
N LEU A 57 5.56 -6.41 -7.83
CA LEU A 57 5.20 -4.99 -7.85
C LEU A 57 6.33 -4.22 -7.16
N ARG A 58 7.08 -3.38 -7.90
CA ARG A 58 8.20 -2.64 -7.31
C ARG A 58 8.33 -1.22 -7.84
N GLY A 59 8.83 -0.32 -7.00
CA GLY A 59 9.12 1.05 -7.39
C GLY A 59 7.91 1.85 -7.89
N ASN A 60 6.68 1.44 -7.56
CA ASN A 60 5.48 2.16 -7.99
C ASN A 60 5.11 3.27 -6.99
N LEU A 61 4.61 4.38 -7.50
CA LEU A 61 3.95 5.41 -6.71
C LEU A 61 2.44 5.17 -6.70
N VAL A 62 1.90 4.85 -5.53
CA VAL A 62 0.48 4.59 -5.29
C VAL A 62 -0.07 5.66 -4.36
N ILE A 63 -0.77 6.64 -4.91
CA ILE A 63 -1.07 7.87 -4.20
C ILE A 63 -2.52 8.31 -4.37
N ASP A 64 -3.13 8.77 -3.26
CA ASP A 64 -4.45 9.43 -3.25
C ASP A 64 -5.60 8.57 -3.82
N ASN A 65 -5.49 7.24 -3.69
CA ASN A 65 -6.55 6.32 -4.09
C ASN A 65 -7.50 6.04 -2.90
N LEU A 66 -8.74 5.58 -3.15
CA LEU A 66 -9.59 5.10 -2.07
C LEU A 66 -9.00 3.83 -1.46
N VAL A 67 -8.51 2.90 -2.30
CA VAL A 67 -7.74 1.73 -1.87
C VAL A 67 -6.45 1.71 -2.69
N GLY A 68 -5.29 1.72 -2.03
CA GLY A 68 -3.99 1.69 -2.71
C GLY A 68 -3.79 0.38 -3.46
N VAL A 69 -3.73 -0.73 -2.75
CA VAL A 69 -3.69 -2.09 -3.32
C VAL A 69 -4.87 -2.89 -2.80
N HIS A 70 -5.70 -3.40 -3.69
CA HIS A 70 -6.74 -4.36 -3.37
C HIS A 70 -6.32 -5.73 -3.90
N MET A 71 -5.86 -6.58 -3.00
CA MET A 71 -5.45 -7.94 -3.32
C MET A 71 -6.53 -8.91 -2.89
N TRP A 72 -7.07 -9.66 -3.86
CA TRP A 72 -8.21 -10.54 -3.67
C TRP A 72 -7.79 -12.03 -3.70
N ALA A 73 -8.76 -12.88 -3.42
CA ALA A 73 -8.60 -14.32 -3.38
C ALA A 73 -7.93 -14.92 -4.64
N GLY A 74 -7.21 -16.03 -4.46
CA GLY A 74 -6.44 -16.66 -5.53
C GLY A 74 -5.07 -16.03 -5.81
N SER A 75 -4.77 -14.88 -5.20
CA SER A 75 -3.47 -14.23 -5.40
C SER A 75 -2.44 -14.83 -4.43
N ILE A 76 -1.40 -15.48 -4.98
CA ILE A 76 -0.43 -16.26 -4.22
C ILE A 76 1.01 -15.90 -4.64
N ASN A 77 1.94 -15.92 -3.70
CA ASN A 77 3.38 -15.75 -3.95
C ASN A 77 3.76 -14.46 -4.70
N ASN A 78 2.98 -13.39 -4.50
CA ASN A 78 3.33 -12.09 -5.08
C ASN A 78 4.31 -11.34 -4.17
N LYS A 79 5.18 -10.52 -4.78
CA LYS A 79 6.11 -9.63 -4.08
C LYS A 79 5.70 -8.17 -4.27
N VAL A 80 5.67 -7.44 -3.16
CA VAL A 80 5.34 -6.01 -3.16
C VAL A 80 6.42 -5.28 -2.38
N GLU A 81 7.40 -4.75 -3.08
CA GLU A 81 8.61 -4.20 -2.50
C GLU A 81 8.99 -2.85 -3.12
N ARG A 82 9.66 -2.00 -2.36
CA ARG A 82 10.16 -0.69 -2.82
C ARG A 82 9.09 0.21 -3.46
N ASN A 83 7.82 0.03 -3.10
CA ASN A 83 6.76 0.92 -3.55
C ASN A 83 6.59 2.09 -2.57
N THR A 84 5.96 3.15 -3.05
CA THR A 84 5.65 4.35 -2.27
C THR A 84 4.13 4.49 -2.17
N PHE A 85 3.58 4.29 -0.97
CA PHE A 85 2.16 4.39 -0.66
C PHE A 85 1.87 5.68 0.10
N ILE A 86 1.20 6.64 -0.54
CA ILE A 86 0.94 7.96 0.04
C ILE A 86 -0.53 8.31 -0.01
N SER A 87 -1.08 8.76 1.13
CA SER A 87 -2.41 9.36 1.24
C SER A 87 -3.56 8.52 0.68
N ASN A 88 -3.39 7.20 0.49
CA ASN A 88 -4.52 6.36 0.18
C ASN A 88 -5.44 6.27 1.40
N ARG A 89 -6.76 6.27 1.19
CA ARG A 89 -7.71 6.16 2.29
C ARG A 89 -7.55 4.84 3.03
N GLU A 90 -7.32 3.76 2.28
CA GLU A 90 -6.91 2.44 2.75
C GLU A 90 -5.65 2.04 1.99
N GLN A 91 -4.51 1.85 2.67
CA GLN A 91 -3.27 1.53 1.98
C GLN A 91 -3.34 0.20 1.25
N VAL A 92 -3.84 -0.82 1.95
CA VAL A 92 -3.99 -2.17 1.40
C VAL A 92 -5.30 -2.78 1.87
N ARG A 93 -6.07 -3.33 0.94
CA ARG A 93 -7.17 -4.25 1.23
C ARG A 93 -6.75 -5.66 0.83
N TYR A 94 -6.63 -6.50 1.83
CA TYR A 94 -6.13 -7.86 1.68
C TYR A 94 -7.25 -8.86 2.01
N VAL A 95 -7.67 -9.64 1.02
CA VAL A 95 -8.79 -10.58 1.16
C VAL A 95 -8.38 -11.94 0.63
N ALA A 96 -8.18 -12.90 1.53
CA ALA A 96 -7.93 -14.32 1.21
C ALA A 96 -6.77 -14.58 0.21
N ALA A 97 -5.84 -13.65 0.05
CA ALA A 97 -4.58 -13.89 -0.63
C ALA A 97 -3.61 -14.62 0.32
N ARG A 98 -2.60 -15.32 -0.20
CA ARG A 98 -1.64 -16.09 0.61
C ARG A 98 -0.22 -15.86 0.14
N ASP A 99 0.71 -16.05 1.08
CA ASP A 99 2.15 -16.08 0.81
C ASP A 99 2.64 -14.85 0.02
N VAL A 100 2.08 -13.68 0.33
CA VAL A 100 2.49 -12.42 -0.28
C VAL A 100 3.59 -11.79 0.55
N GLU A 101 4.74 -11.57 -0.07
CA GLU A 101 5.87 -10.89 0.52
C GLU A 101 5.70 -9.37 0.41
N TRP A 102 5.58 -8.71 1.56
CA TRP A 102 5.49 -7.25 1.65
C TRP A 102 6.79 -6.67 2.16
N GLY A 103 7.38 -5.75 1.39
CA GLY A 103 8.61 -5.08 1.73
C GLY A 103 9.87 -5.89 1.41
N GLY A 104 9.91 -7.16 1.78
CA GLY A 104 11.11 -7.97 1.61
C GLY A 104 12.36 -7.29 2.19
N ALA A 105 13.49 -7.39 1.51
CA ALA A 105 14.71 -6.71 1.89
C ALA A 105 14.70 -5.20 1.55
N GLU A 106 13.90 -4.79 0.57
CA GLU A 106 13.89 -3.41 0.07
C GLU A 106 12.94 -2.48 0.85
N GLY A 107 11.91 -3.02 1.50
CA GLY A 107 10.87 -2.25 2.20
C GLY A 107 9.98 -1.43 1.27
N ASN A 108 8.80 -1.03 1.75
CA ASN A 108 7.96 -0.04 1.10
C ASN A 108 7.90 1.24 1.95
N HIS A 109 7.61 2.36 1.32
CA HIS A 109 7.28 3.59 2.05
C HIS A 109 5.77 3.69 2.27
N TRP A 110 5.37 3.96 3.52
CA TRP A 110 3.98 4.09 3.94
C TRP A 110 3.76 5.45 4.62
N SER A 111 2.95 6.31 4.04
CA SER A 111 2.74 7.67 4.58
C SER A 111 2.09 7.70 5.97
N ASN A 112 1.49 6.61 6.40
CA ASN A 112 0.92 6.45 7.74
C ASN A 112 1.82 5.62 8.69
N TYR A 113 3.07 5.35 8.29
CA TYR A 113 4.05 4.73 9.18
C TYR A 113 4.50 5.72 10.24
N LEU A 114 4.50 5.29 11.49
CA LEU A 114 4.84 6.11 12.67
C LEU A 114 6.01 5.53 13.48
N GLY A 115 6.74 4.58 12.93
CA GLY A 115 7.94 4.05 13.54
C GLY A 115 9.11 5.02 13.47
N TRP A 116 10.22 4.62 14.02
CA TRP A 116 11.46 5.37 14.08
C TRP A 116 12.58 4.62 13.37
N ASP A 117 13.60 5.33 13.02
CA ASP A 117 14.85 4.87 12.44
C ASP A 117 15.95 5.32 13.42
N ARG A 118 16.44 4.42 14.25
CA ARG A 118 17.36 4.73 15.35
C ARG A 118 18.82 4.71 14.90
N ASP A 119 19.12 3.83 13.96
CA ASP A 119 20.49 3.67 13.44
C ASP A 119 20.78 4.54 12.22
N GLY A 120 19.74 5.20 11.65
CA GLY A 120 19.88 6.17 10.55
C GLY A 120 20.09 5.52 9.18
N ASP A 121 19.72 4.25 9.01
CA ASP A 121 19.87 3.53 7.74
C ASP A 121 18.76 3.86 6.71
N GLY A 122 17.77 4.66 7.10
CA GLY A 122 16.63 5.08 6.27
C GLY A 122 15.46 4.10 6.28
N ARG A 123 15.50 3.10 7.14
CA ARG A 123 14.45 2.11 7.39
C ARG A 123 13.91 2.24 8.80
N GLY A 124 12.69 1.82 9.01
CA GLY A 124 12.13 1.81 10.35
C GLY A 124 12.49 0.55 11.10
N ASP A 125 12.92 0.71 12.35
CA ASP A 125 13.25 -0.39 13.27
C ASP A 125 12.02 -1.21 13.70
N VAL A 126 10.83 -0.70 13.44
CA VAL A 126 9.57 -1.35 13.80
C VAL A 126 8.83 -1.72 12.52
N PRO A 127 8.40 -2.99 12.36
CA PRO A 127 7.62 -3.38 11.20
C PRO A 127 6.34 -2.54 11.03
N TYR A 128 5.98 -2.23 9.79
CA TYR A 128 4.70 -1.63 9.46
C TYR A 128 3.61 -2.72 9.40
N HIS A 129 2.47 -2.43 10.00
CA HIS A 129 1.28 -3.27 9.93
C HIS A 129 0.14 -2.48 9.27
N ALA A 130 -0.30 -2.90 8.09
CA ALA A 130 -1.49 -2.32 7.47
C ALA A 130 -2.76 -2.79 8.19
N ASN A 131 -3.78 -1.91 8.22
CA ASN A 131 -5.10 -2.24 8.76
C ASN A 131 -5.13 -2.56 10.25
N ASP A 132 -4.27 -1.91 11.03
CA ASP A 132 -4.33 -2.00 12.48
C ASP A 132 -5.64 -1.38 13.03
N VAL A 133 -5.86 -1.53 14.34
CA VAL A 133 -7.06 -1.01 15.02
C VAL A 133 -7.18 0.51 14.82
N VAL A 134 -6.06 1.23 14.80
CA VAL A 134 -6.01 2.68 14.64
C VAL A 134 -6.38 3.10 13.22
N ASP A 135 -5.89 2.37 12.22
CA ASP A 135 -6.26 2.60 10.83
C ASP A 135 -7.78 2.44 10.64
N ARG A 136 -8.37 1.37 11.19
CA ARG A 136 -9.83 1.14 11.14
C ARG A 136 -10.62 2.25 11.84
N LEU A 137 -10.15 2.74 12.98
CA LEU A 137 -10.78 3.85 13.69
C LEU A 137 -10.66 5.17 12.90
N SER A 138 -9.51 5.41 12.26
CA SER A 138 -9.29 6.61 11.45
C SER A 138 -10.17 6.65 10.19
N TRP A 139 -10.54 5.51 9.64
CA TRP A 139 -11.51 5.44 8.53
C TRP A 139 -12.93 5.79 8.97
N ARG A 140 -13.30 5.34 10.16
CA ARG A 140 -14.63 5.59 10.71
C ARG A 140 -14.77 7.02 11.21
N HIS A 141 -13.67 7.61 11.66
CA HIS A 141 -13.60 8.94 12.25
C HIS A 141 -12.42 9.74 11.66
N PRO A 142 -12.60 10.44 10.52
CA PRO A 142 -11.51 11.16 9.83
C PRO A 142 -10.75 12.15 10.72
N MET A 143 -11.41 12.73 11.73
CA MET A 143 -10.77 13.64 12.70
C MET A 143 -9.70 12.95 13.55
N MET A 144 -9.74 11.63 13.68
CA MET A 144 -8.70 10.86 14.35
C MET A 144 -7.32 11.00 13.69
N LYS A 145 -7.27 11.36 12.41
CA LYS A 145 -5.99 11.61 11.70
C LYS A 145 -5.14 12.69 12.39
N LEU A 146 -5.78 13.67 13.04
CA LEU A 146 -5.08 14.72 13.80
C LEU A 146 -4.43 14.18 15.08
N LEU A 147 -4.91 13.05 15.58
CA LEU A 147 -4.42 12.42 16.82
C LEU A 147 -3.44 11.27 16.57
N LEU A 148 -3.19 10.90 15.31
CA LEU A 148 -2.33 9.75 14.96
C LEU A 148 -0.91 9.88 15.54
N ALA A 149 -0.38 11.09 15.66
CA ALA A 149 0.92 11.37 16.26
C ALA A 149 0.90 11.46 17.79
N SER A 150 -0.29 11.33 18.43
CA SER A 150 -0.38 11.44 19.88
C SER A 150 0.21 10.19 20.58
N PRO A 151 0.86 10.36 21.75
CA PRO A 151 1.39 9.24 22.53
C PRO A 151 0.33 8.17 22.87
N ALA A 152 -0.91 8.58 23.10
CA ALA A 152 -2.01 7.68 23.41
C ALA A 152 -2.32 6.72 22.23
N VAL A 153 -2.35 7.25 21.00
CA VAL A 153 -2.57 6.43 19.79
C VAL A 153 -1.39 5.51 19.52
N GLN A 154 -0.16 5.98 19.74
CA GLN A 154 1.03 5.14 19.62
C GLN A 154 1.03 3.99 20.64
N THR A 155 0.65 4.27 21.88
CA THR A 155 0.47 3.25 22.91
C THR A 155 -0.61 2.23 22.52
N LEU A 156 -1.72 2.70 21.96
CA LEU A 156 -2.82 1.83 21.48
C LEU A 156 -2.33 0.89 20.37
N ARG A 157 -1.48 1.38 19.44
CA ARG A 157 -0.86 0.55 18.40
C ARG A 157 0.06 -0.51 18.98
N LEU A 158 0.94 -0.13 19.90
CA LEU A 158 1.86 -1.06 20.58
C LEU A 158 1.10 -2.13 21.34
N VAL A 159 0.05 -1.75 22.08
CA VAL A 159 -0.80 -2.71 22.80
C VAL A 159 -1.52 -3.63 21.82
N GLY A 160 -2.11 -3.08 20.74
CA GLY A 160 -2.78 -3.87 19.71
C GLY A 160 -1.88 -4.90 19.02
N GLN A 161 -0.59 -4.61 18.89
CA GLN A 161 0.39 -5.55 18.36
C GLN A 161 0.68 -6.73 19.29
N GLN A 162 0.54 -6.55 20.59
CA GLN A 162 0.79 -7.59 21.60
C GLN A 162 -0.40 -8.52 21.84
N PHE A 163 -1.61 -8.15 21.42
CA PHE A 163 -2.81 -8.96 21.59
C PHE A 163 -3.20 -9.69 20.30
N PRO A 164 -2.90 -11.00 20.16
CA PRO A 164 -3.19 -11.78 18.94
C PRO A 164 -4.65 -11.78 18.53
N LEU A 165 -5.58 -11.67 19.48
CA LEU A 165 -7.03 -11.64 19.25
C LEU A 165 -7.51 -10.39 18.49
N LEU A 166 -6.69 -9.34 18.45
CA LEU A 166 -6.98 -8.10 17.72
C LEU A 166 -6.31 -8.07 16.34
N ARG A 167 -5.52 -9.10 16.01
CA ARG A 167 -4.87 -9.22 14.71
C ARG A 167 -5.86 -9.73 13.67
N ALA A 168 -6.34 -8.84 12.83
CA ALA A 168 -6.82 -9.27 11.52
C ALA A 168 -5.61 -9.76 10.68
N PRO A 169 -5.81 -10.65 9.68
CA PRO A 169 -4.75 -10.96 8.71
C PRO A 169 -4.21 -9.66 8.16
N SER A 170 -3.05 -9.26 8.61
CA SER A 170 -2.49 -7.95 8.34
C SER A 170 -1.29 -8.11 7.42
N VAL A 171 -1.17 -7.21 6.49
CA VAL A 171 0.03 -6.99 5.72
C VAL A 171 1.12 -6.51 6.67
N VAL A 172 2.24 -7.20 6.69
CA VAL A 172 3.41 -6.83 7.51
C VAL A 172 4.57 -6.53 6.58
N ASP A 173 5.07 -5.31 6.63
CA ASP A 173 6.33 -4.92 6.00
C ASP A 173 7.41 -4.85 7.08
N PRO A 174 8.39 -5.76 7.08
CA PRO A 174 9.41 -5.82 8.12
C PRO A 174 10.42 -4.66 8.06
N ASN A 175 10.60 -4.04 6.91
CA ASN A 175 11.63 -3.03 6.65
C ASN A 175 11.07 -1.74 6.05
N PRO A 176 10.06 -1.08 6.69
CA PRO A 176 9.39 0.07 6.10
C PRO A 176 10.36 1.23 5.88
N ARG A 177 10.33 1.86 4.72
CA ARG A 177 11.22 2.96 4.36
C ARG A 177 10.72 4.28 4.97
N MET A 178 11.62 5.04 5.57
CA MET A 178 11.30 6.33 6.17
C MET A 178 10.96 7.40 5.13
N ARG A 179 11.56 7.32 3.93
CA ARG A 179 11.37 8.32 2.87
C ARG A 179 10.84 7.68 1.60
N PRO A 180 9.98 8.41 0.86
CA PRO A 180 9.51 7.97 -0.45
C PRO A 180 10.64 8.03 -1.49
N ASP A 181 10.72 7.06 -2.41
CA ASP A 181 11.67 7.08 -3.53
C ASP A 181 11.29 8.11 -4.62
N HIS A 182 10.04 8.50 -4.68
CA HIS A 182 9.53 9.44 -5.67
C HIS A 182 9.60 10.88 -5.16
N GLU A 183 10.65 11.63 -5.51
CA GLU A 183 10.85 13.01 -5.04
C GLU A 183 9.68 13.95 -5.41
N ASN A 184 9.09 13.74 -6.58
CA ASN A 184 8.02 14.59 -7.12
C ASN A 184 6.60 14.11 -6.76
N TRP A 185 6.44 13.26 -5.74
CA TRP A 185 5.14 12.69 -5.36
C TRP A 185 4.09 13.77 -5.01
N ARG A 186 4.53 14.92 -4.47
CA ARG A 186 3.62 16.04 -4.13
C ARG A 186 2.86 16.59 -5.33
N ASN A 187 3.41 16.45 -6.54
CA ASN A 187 2.74 16.88 -7.78
C ASN A 187 1.49 16.06 -8.09
N TRP A 188 1.29 14.93 -7.43
CA TRP A 188 0.17 14.02 -7.63
C TRP A 188 -0.91 14.14 -6.55
N LEU A 189 -0.67 14.87 -5.45
CA LEU A 189 -1.66 15.06 -4.39
C LEU A 189 -2.77 16.01 -4.82
N GLY A 190 -4.02 15.62 -4.54
CA GLY A 190 -5.19 16.49 -4.65
C GLY A 190 -5.53 16.98 -6.06
N LYS A 191 -4.86 16.48 -7.09
CA LYS A 191 -5.13 16.91 -8.48
C LYS A 191 -6.46 16.41 -9.02
N TYR A 192 -7.01 15.34 -8.45
CA TYR A 192 -8.05 14.53 -9.10
C TYR A 192 -9.38 14.51 -8.35
N PHE A 193 -9.45 15.10 -7.18
CA PHE A 193 -10.69 15.29 -6.42
C PHE A 193 -10.93 16.79 -6.21
N PRO A 194 -11.58 17.50 -7.17
CA PRO A 194 -12.00 18.87 -6.93
C PRO A 194 -13.09 18.85 -5.85
N GLY A 195 -12.72 19.16 -4.60
CA GLY A 195 -13.62 19.19 -3.44
C GLY A 195 -13.05 18.65 -2.14
N SER A 196 -11.85 18.12 -2.13
CA SER A 196 -11.15 17.62 -0.92
C SER A 196 -10.14 18.63 -0.34
N ARG A 197 -10.42 19.93 -0.47
CA ARG A 197 -9.67 20.98 0.24
C ARG A 197 -10.35 21.36 1.53
#